data_28f2e7dfd9b384ec7476658ab8e00ef9
#
_entry.id   28f2e7dfd9b384ec7476658ab8e00ef9
#
_cell.length_a   1.000
_cell.length_b   1.000
_cell.length_c   1.000
_cell.angle_alpha   90.00
_cell.angle_beta   90.00
_cell.angle_gamma   90.00
#
_symmetry.space_group_name_H-M   'P 1'
#
loop_
_entity.id
_entity.type
_entity.pdbx_description
1 polymer ?
#
loop_
_entity_poly.entity_id
_entity_poly.type
_entity_poly.pdbx_seq_one_letter_code
_entity_poly.pdbx_strand_id
1 'polypeptide(L)'
;PAWAGATVFENYRLAWLGEKDRPAKTKTRTRLLWDSEYLYFTAEMEDTDLFADVTKQDDDTWDNDVWELFLKPAGDKGYYEFHVNAANTKFDIFLPHRGGWLVKRLRRTHAFHMESKVTLKGTLNDLTDKDKGWTVEGRIPWSDLKMTGGAPKAGDEWTLSLCRYDYSVGSERPELSSITPYKQLDFHRHEDFLPIRFGGKEENRFGSLKRVAWHDSKITGSPEPPLPYITEPVWEHLPVKKPLEIKRVPGSPTKLAYLDHRQEKDGAYGNLWVFEDSAGTTKQIGSLSITNELAYGFCFHPKFKENGYVFTNSNGPRSGEGSKNKKSRVSRWVMGRETFKIDPTSRYDIIEWKTNGHDGGGVVFGLDGMLYITTGDGTSDSDDNVTGQRIDLLLAKLLRVDVDDPEGNRPYSIPPDNPFLDTLNARPETWALGFRNPWRLTCDEKTGHIWVGENG
;
A
#
# COMPACT_ATOMS: atom_id res chain seq x y z
N PRO A 1 24.80 -6.47 4.73
CA PRO A 1 24.76 -5.31 5.61
C PRO A 1 23.77 -5.58 6.74
N ALA A 2 24.15 -5.24 7.99
CA ALA A 2 23.36 -5.55 9.18
C ALA A 2 21.94 -4.93 9.16
N TRP A 3 21.74 -3.84 8.42
CA TRP A 3 20.49 -3.07 8.35
C TRP A 3 19.62 -3.36 7.10
N ALA A 4 19.87 -4.46 6.38
CA ALA A 4 19.16 -4.73 5.11
C ALA A 4 17.66 -5.00 5.24
N GLY A 5 17.18 -5.38 6.43
CA GLY A 5 15.76 -5.64 6.71
C GLY A 5 15.10 -4.60 7.62
N ALA A 6 15.79 -3.50 7.93
CA ALA A 6 15.31 -2.51 8.88
C ALA A 6 14.24 -1.59 8.26
N THR A 7 13.25 -1.20 9.07
CA THR A 7 12.33 -0.12 8.71
C THR A 7 13.08 1.21 8.69
N VAL A 8 12.86 2.01 7.66
CA VAL A 8 13.57 3.28 7.41
C VAL A 8 12.61 4.45 7.57
N PHE A 9 13.07 5.48 8.30
CA PHE A 9 12.38 6.74 8.52
C PHE A 9 13.26 7.89 8.03
N GLU A 10 12.83 8.60 6.99
CA GLU A 10 13.58 9.70 6.35
C GLU A 10 12.80 11.02 6.28
N ASN A 11 11.50 11.01 6.55
CA ASN A 11 10.63 12.17 6.40
C ASN A 11 10.62 13.05 7.66
N TYR A 12 11.79 13.50 8.10
CA TYR A 12 11.87 14.50 9.17
C TYR A 12 11.42 15.86 8.67
N ARG A 13 10.54 16.46 9.39
CA ARG A 13 9.95 17.76 9.09
C ARG A 13 10.09 18.69 10.28
N LEU A 14 10.05 20.00 10.01
CA LEU A 14 10.08 20.97 11.09
C LEU A 14 8.87 20.74 12.01
N ALA A 15 9.13 20.60 13.29
CA ALA A 15 8.10 20.29 14.26
C ALA A 15 7.06 21.42 14.37
N TRP A 16 5.80 21.03 14.65
CA TRP A 16 4.62 21.86 14.97
C TRP A 16 4.28 23.03 14.05
N LEU A 17 4.64 22.98 12.79
CA LEU A 17 4.22 23.98 11.82
C LEU A 17 2.78 23.80 11.31
N GLY A 18 2.12 22.70 11.66
CA GLY A 18 0.78 22.37 11.22
C GLY A 18 0.67 22.36 9.68
N GLU A 19 -0.29 23.09 9.11
CA GLU A 19 -0.48 23.18 7.65
C GLU A 19 0.70 23.84 6.89
N LYS A 20 1.61 24.48 7.59
CA LYS A 20 2.85 25.06 7.03
C LYS A 20 4.01 24.08 7.03
N ASP A 21 3.70 22.82 7.08
CA ASP A 21 4.66 21.73 7.10
C ASP A 21 5.81 21.92 6.09
N ARG A 22 7.06 21.81 6.56
CA ARG A 22 8.27 21.94 5.76
C ARG A 22 9.28 20.85 6.12
N PRO A 23 10.04 20.33 5.16
CA PRO A 23 11.14 19.43 5.47
C PRO A 23 12.16 20.12 6.40
N ALA A 24 12.82 19.34 7.24
CA ALA A 24 13.98 19.79 8.00
C ALA A 24 15.06 20.30 7.03
N LYS A 25 15.88 21.24 7.47
CA LYS A 25 16.98 21.81 6.66
C LYS A 25 18.09 20.78 6.44
N THR A 26 18.39 20.01 7.50
CA THR A 26 19.37 18.94 7.48
C THR A 26 18.68 17.58 7.45
N LYS A 27 19.25 16.63 6.72
CA LYS A 27 18.64 15.32 6.59
C LYS A 27 18.94 14.43 7.79
N THR A 28 17.92 13.72 8.21
CA THR A 28 18.03 12.65 9.19
C THR A 28 17.45 11.37 8.62
N ARG A 29 18.17 10.28 8.79
CA ARG A 29 17.73 8.95 8.36
C ARG A 29 17.87 7.97 9.50
N THR A 30 16.76 7.53 10.06
CA THR A 30 16.72 6.52 11.12
C THR A 30 16.31 5.16 10.57
N ARG A 31 16.91 4.11 11.09
CA ARG A 31 16.52 2.73 10.85
C ARG A 31 16.26 2.02 12.17
N LEU A 32 15.18 1.26 12.23
CA LEU A 32 14.83 0.43 13.37
C LEU A 32 14.74 -1.04 12.95
N LEU A 33 15.21 -1.91 13.81
CA LEU A 33 15.13 -3.36 13.70
C LEU A 33 14.91 -3.96 15.09
N TRP A 34 14.31 -5.12 15.20
CA TRP A 34 14.09 -5.77 16.48
C TRP A 34 14.26 -7.29 16.40
N ASP A 35 14.53 -7.89 17.57
CA ASP A 35 14.47 -9.32 17.79
C ASP A 35 13.83 -9.62 19.16
N SER A 36 13.98 -10.84 19.65
CA SER A 36 13.40 -11.24 20.94
C SER A 36 14.03 -10.57 22.18
N GLU A 37 15.19 -9.93 22.03
CA GLU A 37 15.97 -9.37 23.14
C GLU A 37 16.03 -7.85 23.09
N TYR A 38 16.14 -7.26 21.89
CA TYR A 38 16.46 -5.85 21.72
C TYR A 38 15.62 -5.16 20.63
N LEU A 39 15.43 -3.84 20.82
CA LEU A 39 15.20 -2.89 19.76
C LEU A 39 16.56 -2.32 19.32
N TYR A 40 16.91 -2.46 18.05
CA TYR A 40 18.10 -1.88 17.46
C TYR A 40 17.75 -0.60 16.71
N PHE A 41 18.63 0.39 16.80
CA PHE A 41 18.47 1.64 16.08
C PHE A 41 19.78 2.12 15.46
N THR A 42 19.68 2.83 14.35
CA THR A 42 20.75 3.68 13.82
C THR A 42 20.13 4.94 13.25
N ALA A 43 20.76 6.09 13.45
CA ALA A 43 20.39 7.34 12.85
C ALA A 43 21.60 8.03 12.24
N GLU A 44 21.49 8.39 10.95
CA GLU A 44 22.47 9.17 10.22
C GLU A 44 21.92 10.61 10.11
N MET A 45 22.67 11.60 10.56
CA MET A 45 22.27 13.00 10.63
C MET A 45 23.29 13.87 9.89
N GLU A 46 22.81 14.63 8.90
CA GLU A 46 23.61 15.73 8.33
C GLU A 46 23.66 16.88 9.34
N ASP A 47 24.83 17.48 9.48
CA ASP A 47 25.09 18.56 10.42
C ASP A 47 26.32 19.34 9.98
N THR A 48 26.35 20.64 10.15
CA THR A 48 27.43 21.51 9.70
C THR A 48 28.31 22.04 10.83
N ASP A 49 27.85 21.90 12.07
CA ASP A 49 28.50 22.45 13.26
C ASP A 49 28.13 21.61 14.50
N LEU A 50 28.82 20.50 14.69
CA LEU A 50 28.56 19.49 15.72
C LEU A 50 28.75 20.07 17.14
N PHE A 51 27.67 20.09 17.91
CA PHE A 51 27.67 20.62 19.26
C PHE A 51 27.12 19.65 20.29
N ALA A 52 27.91 19.29 21.29
CA ALA A 52 27.45 18.59 22.48
C ALA A 52 28.42 18.78 23.66
N ASP A 53 27.98 19.50 24.67
CA ASP A 53 28.73 19.76 25.90
C ASP A 53 28.17 19.04 27.12
N VAL A 54 26.97 18.49 27.04
CA VAL A 54 26.37 17.63 28.08
C VAL A 54 27.00 16.25 27.97
N THR A 55 27.83 15.91 28.97
CA THR A 55 28.58 14.63 29.03
C THR A 55 28.18 13.71 30.17
N LYS A 56 27.26 14.16 31.02
CA LYS A 56 26.79 13.38 32.16
C LYS A 56 25.49 12.64 31.80
N GLN A 57 25.48 11.34 32.04
CA GLN A 57 24.30 10.49 31.90
C GLN A 57 23.08 11.08 32.63
N ASP A 58 21.91 11.04 31.98
CA ASP A 58 20.63 11.51 32.52
C ASP A 58 20.55 13.02 32.80
N ASP A 59 21.45 13.80 32.23
CA ASP A 59 21.37 15.27 32.25
C ASP A 59 20.63 15.79 31.01
N ASP A 60 20.47 17.09 30.89
CA ASP A 60 19.59 17.77 29.92
C ASP A 60 20.19 17.72 28.48
N THR A 61 20.26 16.51 27.88
CA THR A 61 20.85 16.27 26.54
C THR A 61 20.19 17.01 25.39
N TRP A 62 18.94 17.46 25.58
CA TRP A 62 18.21 18.28 24.58
C TRP A 62 18.79 19.70 24.40
N ASP A 63 19.76 20.11 25.23
CA ASP A 63 20.51 21.34 25.04
C ASP A 63 21.67 21.17 24.04
N ASN A 64 21.76 20.02 23.38
CA ASN A 64 22.79 19.64 22.41
C ASN A 64 22.18 19.11 21.08
N ASP A 65 23.04 18.84 20.11
CA ASP A 65 22.66 18.03 18.97
C ASP A 65 22.31 16.61 19.45
N VAL A 66 21.05 16.28 19.38
CA VAL A 66 20.52 15.05 19.96
C VAL A 66 19.50 14.39 19.04
N TRP A 67 19.59 13.06 19.00
CA TRP A 67 18.57 12.20 18.43
C TRP A 67 17.74 11.59 19.55
N GLU A 68 16.42 11.57 19.34
CA GLU A 68 15.45 11.12 20.34
C GLU A 68 14.49 10.08 19.77
N LEU A 69 14.18 9.08 20.58
CA LEU A 69 13.15 8.09 20.35
C LEU A 69 12.12 8.14 21.49
N PHE A 70 10.89 8.45 21.15
CA PHE A 70 9.73 8.25 22.00
C PHE A 70 9.04 6.94 21.62
N LEU A 71 8.78 6.06 22.57
CA LEU A 71 8.19 4.75 22.33
C LEU A 71 7.02 4.51 23.30
N LYS A 72 5.82 4.35 22.77
CA LYS A 72 4.61 4.09 23.55
C LYS A 72 4.05 2.71 23.21
N PRO A 73 4.25 1.71 24.10
CA PRO A 73 3.63 0.42 24.00
C PRO A 73 2.09 0.49 24.01
N ALA A 74 1.44 -0.57 23.52
CA ALA A 74 0.00 -0.67 23.53
C ALA A 74 -0.60 -0.52 24.92
N GLY A 75 -1.76 0.11 25.00
CA GLY A 75 -2.46 0.40 26.26
C GLY A 75 -2.05 1.72 26.90
N ASP A 76 -2.62 2.00 28.06
CA ASP A 76 -2.46 3.29 28.75
C ASP A 76 -1.58 3.16 30.00
N LYS A 77 -0.37 2.63 29.81
CA LYS A 77 0.59 2.39 30.91
C LYS A 77 1.76 3.38 30.94
N GLY A 78 1.75 4.40 30.09
CA GLY A 78 2.83 5.35 29.92
C GLY A 78 3.66 5.10 28.66
N TYR A 79 4.79 5.81 28.55
CA TYR A 79 5.69 5.76 27.40
C TYR A 79 7.13 5.97 27.83
N TYR A 80 8.07 5.71 26.93
CA TYR A 80 9.51 5.84 27.13
C TYR A 80 10.08 6.92 26.23
N GLU A 81 11.16 7.52 26.71
CA GLU A 81 11.95 8.50 26.00
C GLU A 81 13.42 8.12 26.12
N PHE A 82 14.12 8.08 24.98
CA PHE A 82 15.55 7.74 24.87
C PHE A 82 16.25 8.78 24.01
N HIS A 83 17.34 9.34 24.53
CA HIS A 83 18.18 10.28 23.80
C HIS A 83 19.59 9.76 23.66
N VAL A 84 20.26 10.16 22.56
CA VAL A 84 21.71 10.09 22.43
C VAL A 84 22.15 11.39 21.75
N ASN A 85 23.05 12.15 22.41
CA ASN A 85 23.62 13.36 21.83
C ASN A 85 24.89 13.04 21.00
N ALA A 86 25.45 14.04 20.31
CA ALA A 86 26.65 13.87 19.48
C ALA A 86 27.91 13.50 20.29
N ALA A 87 27.96 13.71 21.60
CA ALA A 87 29.01 13.25 22.51
C ALA A 87 28.78 11.80 23.00
N ASN A 88 27.75 11.09 22.52
CA ASN A 88 27.32 9.77 23.00
C ASN A 88 26.83 9.77 24.46
N THR A 89 26.38 10.88 24.97
CA THR A 89 25.70 10.96 26.26
C THR A 89 24.25 10.54 26.08
N LYS A 90 23.76 9.72 26.98
CA LYS A 90 22.44 9.16 26.96
C LYS A 90 21.54 9.80 28.02
N PHE A 91 20.28 9.96 27.67
CA PHE A 91 19.20 10.23 28.60
C PHE A 91 18.09 9.22 28.33
N ASP A 92 17.55 8.64 29.37
CA ASP A 92 16.49 7.67 29.27
C ASP A 92 15.52 7.78 30.47
N ILE A 93 14.21 7.72 30.18
CA ILE A 93 13.18 7.89 31.20
C ILE A 93 11.91 7.11 30.84
N PHE A 94 11.24 6.58 31.86
CA PHE A 94 9.86 6.13 31.78
C PHE A 94 8.91 7.20 32.29
N LEU A 95 7.90 7.52 31.50
CA LEU A 95 6.90 8.54 31.76
C LEU A 95 5.52 7.88 31.95
N PRO A 96 5.00 7.81 33.17
CA PRO A 96 3.68 7.23 33.43
C PRO A 96 2.53 8.06 32.80
N HIS A 97 2.77 9.33 32.55
CA HIS A 97 1.83 10.26 31.88
C HIS A 97 2.57 11.49 31.36
N ARG A 98 1.95 12.26 30.49
CA ARG A 98 2.49 13.55 30.01
C ARG A 98 2.78 14.47 31.19
N GLY A 99 3.89 15.22 31.10
CA GLY A 99 4.37 16.11 32.16
C GLY A 99 5.11 15.41 33.31
N GLY A 100 5.21 14.08 33.31
CA GLY A 100 5.97 13.33 34.31
C GLY A 100 7.46 13.70 34.34
N TRP A 101 8.02 14.15 33.22
CA TRP A 101 9.41 14.61 33.08
C TRP A 101 9.76 15.82 33.98
N LEU A 102 8.79 16.62 34.38
CA LEU A 102 8.96 17.72 35.34
C LEU A 102 9.33 17.24 36.74
N VAL A 103 9.10 15.97 37.05
CA VAL A 103 9.39 15.38 38.35
C VAL A 103 10.80 14.80 38.35
N LYS A 104 11.81 15.59 38.71
CA LYS A 104 13.24 15.18 38.70
C LYS A 104 13.53 13.79 39.32
N ARG A 105 12.76 13.36 40.35
CA ARG A 105 12.93 12.03 40.94
C ARG A 105 12.57 10.89 39.99
N LEU A 106 11.66 11.09 39.02
CA LEU A 106 11.29 10.06 38.03
C LEU A 106 12.44 9.73 37.09
N ARG A 107 13.33 10.69 36.81
CA ARG A 107 14.55 10.49 36.01
C ARG A 107 15.53 9.46 36.63
N ARG A 108 15.34 9.07 37.88
CA ARG A 108 16.26 8.21 38.62
C ARG A 108 15.61 6.90 39.09
N THR A 109 14.38 6.63 38.72
CA THR A 109 13.64 5.49 39.30
C THR A 109 13.86 4.18 38.56
N HIS A 110 14.45 4.20 37.37
CA HIS A 110 14.70 3.03 36.53
C HIS A 110 16.15 3.03 36.04
N ALA A 111 16.80 1.90 36.13
CA ALA A 111 18.06 1.69 35.46
C ALA A 111 17.77 1.15 34.05
N PHE A 112 18.09 1.92 33.04
CA PHE A 112 18.07 1.50 31.64
C PHE A 112 19.44 1.01 31.22
N HIS A 113 19.49 0.07 30.30
CA HIS A 113 20.72 -0.56 29.81
C HIS A 113 20.89 -0.32 28.31
N MET A 114 20.38 0.82 27.81
CA MET A 114 20.60 1.24 26.43
C MET A 114 22.10 1.34 26.14
N GLU A 115 22.54 0.69 25.09
CA GLU A 115 23.90 0.79 24.57
C GLU A 115 23.88 1.62 23.28
N SER A 116 24.87 2.52 23.15
CA SER A 116 25.02 3.32 21.93
C SER A 116 26.48 3.60 21.62
N LYS A 117 26.72 3.91 20.35
CA LYS A 117 28.00 4.40 19.85
C LYS A 117 27.75 5.48 18.83
N VAL A 118 28.46 6.60 18.96
CA VAL A 118 28.44 7.71 18.01
C VAL A 118 29.71 7.70 17.16
N THR A 119 29.54 8.00 15.88
CA THR A 119 30.63 8.24 14.93
C THR A 119 30.45 9.63 14.33
N LEU A 120 31.43 10.50 14.54
CA LEU A 120 31.42 11.88 14.01
C LEU A 120 32.03 11.90 12.60
N LYS A 121 31.50 12.74 11.75
CA LYS A 121 32.07 13.13 10.44
C LYS A 121 32.44 14.62 10.48
N GLY A 122 33.25 15.00 11.46
CA GLY A 122 33.64 16.35 11.80
C GLY A 122 34.29 16.42 13.17
N THR A 123 34.37 17.61 13.75
CA THR A 123 35.03 17.90 15.02
C THR A 123 34.03 18.43 16.04
N LEU A 124 33.74 17.67 17.08
CA LEU A 124 32.80 18.05 18.10
C LEU A 124 33.23 19.33 18.83
N ASN A 125 32.32 20.30 18.94
CA ASN A 125 32.51 21.58 19.63
C ASN A 125 33.60 22.49 19.03
N ASP A 126 34.04 22.25 17.79
CA ASP A 126 34.88 23.21 17.05
C ASP A 126 33.98 23.98 16.07
N LEU A 127 33.56 25.18 16.50
CA LEU A 127 32.68 26.04 15.74
C LEU A 127 33.41 26.81 14.61
N THR A 128 34.67 26.49 14.35
CA THR A 128 35.48 27.17 13.32
C THR A 128 35.65 26.37 12.05
N ASP A 129 35.38 25.07 12.10
CA ASP A 129 35.38 24.20 10.94
C ASP A 129 33.97 23.99 10.36
N LYS A 130 33.84 23.08 9.39
CA LYS A 130 32.57 22.71 8.81
C LYS A 130 32.40 21.21 8.80
N ASP A 131 31.46 20.73 9.55
CA ASP A 131 31.15 19.33 9.72
C ASP A 131 30.28 18.75 8.56
N LYS A 132 30.13 17.43 8.56
CA LYS A 132 29.29 16.69 7.61
C LYS A 132 28.17 15.94 8.31
N GLY A 133 28.22 15.86 9.64
CA GLY A 133 27.21 15.18 10.44
C GLY A 133 27.75 14.08 11.33
N TRP A 134 26.86 13.30 11.86
CA TRP A 134 27.17 12.21 12.78
C TRP A 134 26.21 11.04 12.63
N THR A 135 26.60 9.90 13.15
CA THR A 135 25.80 8.68 13.14
C THR A 135 25.78 8.08 14.53
N VAL A 136 24.61 7.71 15.00
CA VAL A 136 24.44 6.90 16.19
C VAL A 136 23.96 5.50 15.80
N GLU A 137 24.50 4.48 16.45
CA GLU A 137 24.00 3.11 16.45
C GLU A 137 23.83 2.62 17.87
N GLY A 138 22.80 1.82 18.12
CA GLY A 138 22.58 1.31 19.46
C GLY A 138 21.49 0.26 19.55
N ARG A 139 21.27 -0.18 20.79
CA ARG A 139 20.22 -1.13 21.14
C ARG A 139 19.62 -0.85 22.51
N ILE A 140 18.35 -1.14 22.63
CA ILE A 140 17.58 -1.02 23.87
C ILE A 140 17.05 -2.41 24.23
N PRO A 141 17.41 -2.99 25.38
CA PRO A 141 16.90 -4.29 25.77
C PRO A 141 15.42 -4.20 26.17
N TRP A 142 14.61 -5.12 25.69
CA TRP A 142 13.19 -5.17 26.07
C TRP A 142 12.96 -5.35 27.56
N SER A 143 13.96 -5.89 28.27
CA SER A 143 13.91 -5.99 29.73
C SER A 143 13.81 -4.63 30.42
N ASP A 144 14.18 -3.54 29.77
CA ASP A 144 14.05 -2.19 30.31
C ASP A 144 12.62 -1.65 30.24
N LEU A 145 11.77 -2.24 29.38
CA LEU A 145 10.40 -1.81 29.18
C LEU A 145 9.38 -2.54 30.09
N LYS A 146 9.83 -3.04 31.25
CA LYS A 146 9.01 -3.83 32.20
C LYS A 146 7.74 -3.12 32.67
N MET A 147 7.76 -1.79 32.78
CA MET A 147 6.63 -1.00 33.26
C MET A 147 5.40 -1.13 32.37
N THR A 148 5.61 -1.42 31.08
CA THR A 148 4.53 -1.56 30.10
C THR A 148 4.32 -2.99 29.60
N GLY A 149 5.12 -3.96 30.08
CA GLY A 149 4.98 -5.38 29.74
C GLY A 149 6.19 -6.02 29.08
N GLY A 150 7.26 -5.25 28.77
CA GLY A 150 8.52 -5.77 28.22
C GLY A 150 8.47 -5.91 26.69
N ALA A 151 8.99 -7.03 26.19
CA ALA A 151 9.12 -7.28 24.75
C ALA A 151 7.78 -7.29 24.01
N PRO A 152 7.70 -6.70 22.82
CA PRO A 152 6.54 -6.86 21.95
C PRO A 152 6.48 -8.29 21.39
N LYS A 153 5.29 -8.68 20.95
CA LYS A 153 5.08 -9.89 20.15
C LYS A 153 4.92 -9.50 18.68
N ALA A 154 5.20 -10.45 17.81
CA ALA A 154 4.85 -10.27 16.41
C ALA A 154 3.35 -9.99 16.26
N GLY A 155 3.01 -8.93 15.51
CA GLY A 155 1.65 -8.44 15.36
C GLY A 155 1.25 -7.33 16.34
N ASP A 156 2.00 -7.07 17.41
CA ASP A 156 1.70 -5.98 18.33
C ASP A 156 1.82 -4.61 17.62
N GLU A 157 0.90 -3.73 17.94
CA GLU A 157 0.90 -2.35 17.48
C GLU A 157 1.23 -1.40 18.63
N TRP A 158 2.29 -0.63 18.47
CA TRP A 158 2.69 0.43 19.38
C TRP A 158 2.70 1.77 18.61
N THR A 159 3.04 2.84 19.29
CA THR A 159 3.28 4.13 18.63
C THR A 159 4.65 4.66 19.00
N LEU A 160 5.27 5.41 18.07
CA LEU A 160 6.56 6.06 18.28
C LEU A 160 6.62 7.46 17.70
N SER A 161 7.58 8.23 18.16
CA SER A 161 8.10 9.40 17.48
C SER A 161 9.62 9.37 17.46
N LEU A 162 10.20 9.88 16.38
CA LEU A 162 11.62 10.13 16.24
C LEU A 162 11.81 11.62 16.08
N CYS A 163 12.62 12.21 16.95
CA CYS A 163 12.84 13.64 17.00
C CYS A 163 14.34 13.97 16.92
N ARG A 164 14.65 15.20 16.57
CA ARG A 164 16.01 15.73 16.54
C ARG A 164 16.01 17.20 16.99
N TYR A 165 16.97 17.56 17.82
CA TYR A 165 17.43 18.93 18.01
C TYR A 165 18.74 19.09 17.25
N ASP A 166 18.86 20.18 16.52
CA ASP A 166 20.00 20.55 15.69
C ASP A 166 20.38 22.00 16.03
N TYR A 167 21.46 22.14 16.78
CA TYR A 167 21.99 23.43 17.23
C TYR A 167 23.01 23.94 16.22
N SER A 168 22.78 25.12 15.71
CA SER A 168 23.59 25.72 14.66
C SER A 168 24.08 27.09 15.08
N VAL A 169 25.38 27.35 14.87
CA VAL A 169 26.06 28.63 15.22
C VAL A 169 25.34 29.87 14.63
N GLY A 170 24.73 29.72 13.49
CA GLY A 170 23.99 30.76 12.79
C GLY A 170 22.55 30.95 13.24
N SER A 171 22.08 30.28 14.29
CA SER A 171 20.70 30.31 14.72
C SER A 171 20.56 30.60 16.21
N GLU A 172 19.65 31.46 16.59
CA GLU A 172 19.32 31.72 17.99
C GLU A 172 18.61 30.58 18.71
N ARG A 173 18.10 29.60 17.95
CA ARG A 173 17.34 28.47 18.46
C ARG A 173 17.67 27.21 17.65
N PRO A 174 17.64 26.06 18.29
CA PRO A 174 17.83 24.81 17.55
C PRO A 174 16.73 24.60 16.51
N GLU A 175 17.07 23.94 15.42
CA GLU A 175 16.06 23.38 14.55
C GLU A 175 15.48 22.11 15.21
N LEU A 176 14.17 22.10 15.38
CA LEU A 176 13.44 20.98 15.94
C LEU A 176 12.73 20.25 14.82
N SER A 177 13.06 18.99 14.61
CA SER A 177 12.47 18.18 13.55
C SER A 177 11.98 16.84 14.07
N SER A 178 10.98 16.28 13.39
CA SER A 178 10.39 14.99 13.75
C SER A 178 9.76 14.31 12.52
N ILE A 179 9.64 12.99 12.60
CA ILE A 179 8.79 12.22 11.66
C ILE A 179 7.30 12.37 11.97
N THR A 180 6.96 12.80 13.17
CA THR A 180 5.58 12.95 13.67
C THR A 180 5.02 14.32 13.31
N PRO A 181 3.83 14.42 12.68
CA PRO A 181 3.20 15.69 12.36
C PRO A 181 2.51 16.30 13.58
N TYR A 182 3.30 16.78 14.54
CA TYR A 182 2.78 17.34 15.78
C TYR A 182 1.87 18.56 15.55
N LYS A 183 0.74 18.57 16.23
CA LYS A 183 -0.24 19.65 16.16
C LYS A 183 0.07 20.82 17.09
N GLN A 184 0.95 20.64 18.06
CA GLN A 184 1.34 21.63 19.08
C GLN A 184 2.81 21.48 19.42
N LEU A 185 3.38 22.53 20.05
CA LEU A 185 4.77 22.63 20.50
C LEU A 185 5.02 21.72 21.72
N ASP A 186 5.05 20.39 21.49
CA ASP A 186 5.23 19.42 22.57
C ASP A 186 5.58 18.03 21.99
N PHE A 187 6.83 17.59 22.08
CA PHE A 187 7.25 16.24 21.66
C PHE A 187 6.65 15.14 22.54
N HIS A 188 6.17 15.46 23.74
CA HIS A 188 5.48 14.50 24.60
C HIS A 188 4.01 14.29 24.23
N ARG A 189 3.55 14.91 23.15
CA ARG A 189 2.18 14.72 22.67
C ARG A 189 2.03 13.36 22.00
N HIS A 190 1.96 12.32 22.85
CA HIS A 190 1.92 10.92 22.41
C HIS A 190 0.65 10.55 21.61
N GLU A 191 -0.40 11.37 21.62
CA GLU A 191 -1.59 11.20 20.79
C GLU A 191 -1.30 11.43 19.29
N ASP A 192 -0.22 12.13 18.98
CA ASP A 192 0.21 12.38 17.61
C ASP A 192 1.27 11.37 17.14
N PHE A 193 1.79 10.48 18.00
CA PHE A 193 2.81 9.48 17.66
C PHE A 193 2.34 8.56 16.53
N LEU A 194 3.27 8.19 15.66
CA LEU A 194 2.99 7.34 14.52
C LEU A 194 2.85 5.87 14.94
N PRO A 195 1.88 5.14 14.39
CA PRO A 195 1.74 3.73 14.67
C PRO A 195 2.87 2.92 14.05
N ILE A 196 3.36 1.93 14.78
CA ILE A 196 4.29 0.92 14.30
C ILE A 196 3.74 -0.46 14.63
N ARG A 197 4.02 -1.43 13.76
CA ARG A 197 3.69 -2.83 13.98
C ARG A 197 4.96 -3.67 14.01
N PHE A 198 5.06 -4.55 15.00
CA PHE A 198 6.19 -5.45 15.12
C PHE A 198 5.98 -6.68 14.24
N GLY A 199 6.71 -6.77 13.12
CA GLY A 199 6.66 -7.90 12.20
C GLY A 199 7.47 -9.10 12.70
N GLY A 200 6.99 -10.34 12.53
CA GLY A 200 7.74 -11.57 12.78
C GLY A 200 8.62 -11.98 11.60
N LYS A 201 9.52 -12.95 11.80
CA LYS A 201 10.37 -13.49 10.71
C LYS A 201 9.56 -14.06 9.52
N GLU A 202 8.27 -14.35 9.73
CA GLU A 202 7.37 -14.87 8.70
C GLU A 202 6.39 -13.81 8.16
N GLU A 203 6.28 -12.63 8.77
CA GLU A 203 5.31 -11.59 8.40
C GLU A 203 5.78 -10.63 7.29
N ASN A 204 6.93 -10.84 6.69
CA ASN A 204 7.30 -10.20 5.42
C ASN A 204 6.46 -10.73 4.22
N ARG A 205 5.24 -11.19 4.47
CA ARG A 205 4.29 -11.69 3.46
C ARG A 205 3.44 -10.59 2.80
N PHE A 206 3.63 -9.34 3.15
CA PHE A 206 3.03 -8.24 2.40
C PHE A 206 3.86 -7.91 1.16
N GLY A 207 3.52 -8.57 0.08
CA GLY A 207 4.19 -8.44 -1.20
C GLY A 207 5.41 -9.36 -1.32
N SER A 208 5.73 -9.74 -2.54
CA SER A 208 6.91 -10.52 -2.90
C SER A 208 8.12 -10.06 -2.09
N LEU A 209 8.88 -10.99 -1.49
CA LEU A 209 10.21 -10.77 -0.90
C LEU A 209 11.20 -10.08 -1.87
N LYS A 210 10.78 -9.85 -3.10
CA LYS A 210 11.47 -9.15 -4.18
C LYS A 210 10.73 -7.90 -4.67
N ARG A 211 9.89 -7.27 -3.87
CA ARG A 211 9.41 -5.94 -4.22
C ARG A 211 10.63 -5.00 -4.21
N VAL A 212 11.25 -4.88 -5.35
CA VAL A 212 12.20 -3.80 -5.62
C VAL A 212 11.39 -2.52 -5.50
N ALA A 213 11.57 -1.80 -4.40
CA ALA A 213 11.01 -0.48 -4.29
C ALA A 213 11.57 0.33 -5.46
N TRP A 214 10.69 0.89 -6.27
CA TRP A 214 11.08 1.69 -7.43
C TRP A 214 11.56 3.06 -6.95
N HIS A 215 12.79 3.13 -6.47
CA HIS A 215 13.40 4.38 -6.00
C HIS A 215 14.05 5.21 -7.10
N ASP A 216 14.23 4.64 -8.29
CA ASP A 216 14.97 5.24 -9.38
C ASP A 216 14.10 5.62 -10.58
N SER A 217 12.85 6.03 -10.35
CA SER A 217 12.05 6.57 -11.44
C SER A 217 12.75 7.79 -12.01
N LYS A 218 13.27 7.67 -13.23
CA LYS A 218 13.81 8.78 -14.00
C LYS A 218 12.74 9.50 -14.83
N ILE A 219 11.46 9.18 -14.57
CA ILE A 219 10.34 9.83 -15.24
C ILE A 219 10.15 11.20 -14.60
N THR A 220 10.62 12.22 -15.26
CA THR A 220 10.34 13.62 -14.95
C THR A 220 9.33 14.14 -15.95
N GLY A 221 8.11 14.43 -15.48
CA GLY A 221 7.03 14.92 -16.33
C GLY A 221 6.23 13.83 -17.04
N SER A 222 5.22 14.23 -17.79
CA SER A 222 4.49 13.33 -18.69
C SER A 222 5.40 13.00 -19.87
N PRO A 223 5.66 11.74 -20.18
CA PRO A 223 6.40 11.40 -21.39
C PRO A 223 5.58 11.91 -22.60
N GLU A 224 6.21 12.72 -23.44
CA GLU A 224 5.60 13.03 -24.71
C GLU A 224 5.39 11.73 -25.50
N PRO A 225 4.24 11.58 -26.18
CA PRO A 225 4.02 10.40 -27.01
C PRO A 225 5.13 10.33 -28.05
N PRO A 226 5.73 9.14 -28.26
CA PRO A 226 6.75 8.99 -29.27
C PRO A 226 6.19 9.38 -30.63
N LEU A 227 6.83 10.33 -31.28
CA LEU A 227 6.55 10.66 -32.67
C LEU A 227 7.35 9.71 -33.57
N PRO A 228 6.80 9.25 -34.68
CA PRO A 228 5.54 9.65 -35.33
C PRO A 228 4.52 8.48 -35.33
N TYR A 229 3.63 8.40 -34.37
CA TYR A 229 2.49 7.51 -34.48
C TYR A 229 1.31 8.27 -35.11
N ILE A 230 0.66 7.67 -36.07
CA ILE A 230 -0.63 8.11 -36.58
C ILE A 230 -1.69 7.10 -36.19
N THR A 231 -2.90 7.56 -35.91
CA THR A 231 -4.05 6.69 -35.69
C THR A 231 -4.75 6.45 -37.02
N GLU A 232 -5.02 5.20 -37.32
CA GLU A 232 -5.81 4.80 -38.48
C GLU A 232 -7.09 4.14 -38.05
N PRO A 233 -8.26 4.50 -38.59
CA PRO A 233 -9.51 3.78 -38.38
C PRO A 233 -9.39 2.34 -38.90
N VAL A 234 -9.81 1.38 -38.06
CA VAL A 234 -9.90 -0.02 -38.45
C VAL A 234 -11.29 -0.54 -38.16
N TRP A 235 -11.75 -1.51 -38.97
CA TRP A 235 -13.04 -2.18 -38.81
C TRP A 235 -14.27 -1.24 -38.74
N GLU A 236 -14.28 -0.16 -39.48
CA GLU A 236 -15.36 0.86 -39.48
C GLU A 236 -16.73 0.27 -39.83
N HIS A 237 -16.80 -0.86 -40.53
CA HIS A 237 -18.01 -1.56 -40.92
C HIS A 237 -18.60 -2.42 -39.76
N LEU A 238 -17.85 -2.65 -38.69
CA LEU A 238 -18.38 -3.35 -37.52
C LEU A 238 -19.32 -2.44 -36.72
N PRO A 239 -20.44 -2.96 -36.18
CA PRO A 239 -21.41 -2.16 -35.46
C PRO A 239 -20.93 -1.83 -34.02
N VAL A 240 -19.70 -1.39 -33.88
CA VAL A 240 -19.07 -1.05 -32.60
C VAL A 240 -19.60 0.30 -32.14
N LYS A 241 -20.21 0.40 -30.96
CA LYS A 241 -20.75 1.67 -30.48
C LYS A 241 -19.98 2.28 -29.31
N LYS A 242 -19.57 1.54 -28.36
CA LYS A 242 -18.83 2.01 -27.17
C LYS A 242 -17.85 0.93 -26.73
N PRO A 243 -16.78 0.70 -27.50
CA PRO A 243 -15.84 -0.36 -27.18
C PRO A 243 -15.12 -0.05 -25.87
N LEU A 244 -15.04 -1.04 -25.01
CA LEU A 244 -14.36 -0.94 -23.72
C LEU A 244 -13.04 -1.70 -23.71
N GLU A 245 -13.03 -2.86 -24.34
CA GLU A 245 -11.88 -3.75 -24.32
C GLU A 245 -11.88 -4.65 -25.55
N ILE A 246 -10.70 -4.95 -26.09
CA ILE A 246 -10.50 -5.88 -27.18
C ILE A 246 -9.39 -6.86 -26.84
N LYS A 247 -9.60 -8.14 -27.12
CA LYS A 247 -8.61 -9.21 -26.90
C LYS A 247 -8.60 -10.21 -28.04
N ARG A 248 -7.43 -10.78 -28.28
CA ARG A 248 -7.30 -11.91 -29.20
C ARG A 248 -7.88 -13.17 -28.57
N VAL A 249 -8.63 -13.94 -29.36
CA VAL A 249 -9.13 -15.24 -28.90
C VAL A 249 -7.94 -16.21 -28.81
N PRO A 250 -7.72 -16.87 -27.66
CA PRO A 250 -6.56 -17.74 -27.49
C PRO A 250 -6.50 -18.85 -28.52
N GLY A 251 -5.35 -18.99 -29.15
CA GLY A 251 -5.10 -20.01 -30.16
C GLY A 251 -5.57 -19.66 -31.58
N SER A 252 -6.11 -18.48 -31.78
CA SER A 252 -6.46 -18.00 -33.12
C SER A 252 -5.68 -16.75 -33.50
N PRO A 253 -4.97 -16.72 -34.63
CA PRO A 253 -4.30 -15.52 -35.12
C PRO A 253 -5.24 -14.47 -35.71
N THR A 254 -6.44 -14.88 -36.15
CA THR A 254 -7.40 -14.06 -36.88
C THR A 254 -8.66 -13.71 -36.11
N LYS A 255 -8.89 -14.32 -34.94
CA LYS A 255 -10.12 -14.06 -34.18
C LYS A 255 -9.87 -13.12 -33.00
N LEU A 256 -10.75 -12.15 -32.91
CA LEU A 256 -10.73 -11.10 -31.88
C LEU A 256 -12.10 -11.07 -31.21
N ALA A 257 -12.09 -10.69 -29.93
CA ALA A 257 -13.30 -10.41 -29.19
C ALA A 257 -13.23 -8.99 -28.63
N TYR A 258 -14.34 -8.28 -28.67
CA TYR A 258 -14.46 -6.98 -28.00
C TYR A 258 -15.70 -6.90 -27.14
N LEU A 259 -15.58 -6.15 -26.07
CA LEU A 259 -16.66 -5.83 -25.15
C LEU A 259 -17.18 -4.43 -25.44
N ASP A 260 -18.49 -4.30 -25.56
CA ASP A 260 -19.16 -3.00 -25.47
C ASP A 260 -20.26 -3.02 -24.41
N HIS A 261 -20.69 -1.86 -24.00
CA HIS A 261 -21.95 -1.76 -23.28
C HIS A 261 -22.86 -0.70 -23.88
N ARG A 262 -24.17 -0.93 -23.77
CA ARG A 262 -25.20 -0.03 -24.27
C ARG A 262 -26.25 0.20 -23.20
N GLN A 263 -26.60 1.47 -23.02
CA GLN A 263 -27.78 1.85 -22.26
C GLN A 263 -28.75 2.51 -23.24
N GLU A 264 -29.80 1.81 -23.56
CA GLU A 264 -30.82 2.23 -24.50
C GLU A 264 -32.16 2.41 -23.78
N LYS A 265 -33.21 2.92 -24.47
CA LYS A 265 -34.53 3.15 -23.86
C LYS A 265 -35.19 1.88 -23.36
N ASP A 266 -34.89 0.76 -23.96
CA ASP A 266 -35.39 -0.59 -23.67
C ASP A 266 -34.56 -1.39 -22.65
N GLY A 267 -33.44 -0.83 -22.21
CA GLY A 267 -32.62 -1.45 -21.18
C GLY A 267 -31.10 -1.21 -21.31
N ALA A 268 -30.38 -1.88 -20.44
CA ALA A 268 -28.92 -1.91 -20.44
C ALA A 268 -28.41 -3.28 -20.89
N TYR A 269 -27.34 -3.28 -21.67
CA TYR A 269 -26.77 -4.49 -22.25
C TYR A 269 -25.25 -4.41 -22.17
N GLY A 270 -24.63 -5.47 -21.63
CA GLY A 270 -23.22 -5.76 -21.84
C GLY A 270 -23.10 -6.74 -23.01
N ASN A 271 -22.36 -6.39 -24.04
CA ASN A 271 -22.22 -7.28 -25.19
C ASN A 271 -20.78 -7.67 -25.40
N LEU A 272 -20.56 -8.97 -25.51
CA LEU A 272 -19.30 -9.55 -25.95
C LEU A 272 -19.46 -10.06 -27.39
N TRP A 273 -18.69 -9.47 -28.30
CA TRP A 273 -18.71 -9.76 -29.70
C TRP A 273 -17.45 -10.56 -30.09
N VAL A 274 -17.60 -11.52 -30.98
CA VAL A 274 -16.48 -12.23 -31.58
C VAL A 274 -16.52 -12.05 -33.07
N PHE A 275 -15.38 -11.66 -33.64
CA PHE A 275 -15.25 -11.49 -35.08
C PHE A 275 -13.96 -12.12 -35.62
N GLU A 276 -13.98 -12.46 -36.87
CA GLU A 276 -12.85 -12.97 -37.61
C GLU A 276 -12.33 -11.86 -38.54
N ASP A 277 -11.06 -11.57 -38.44
CA ASP A 277 -10.34 -10.58 -39.26
C ASP A 277 -9.28 -11.30 -40.09
N SER A 278 -9.55 -11.55 -41.35
CA SER A 278 -8.66 -12.29 -42.21
C SER A 278 -8.74 -11.78 -43.66
N ALA A 279 -7.58 -11.66 -44.32
CA ALA A 279 -7.42 -11.35 -45.73
C ALA A 279 -8.24 -10.15 -46.24
N GLY A 280 -8.33 -9.07 -45.44
CA GLY A 280 -9.04 -7.84 -45.83
C GLY A 280 -10.56 -7.91 -45.63
N THR A 281 -11.07 -8.96 -44.99
CA THR A 281 -12.48 -9.07 -44.63
C THR A 281 -12.62 -9.30 -43.14
N THR A 282 -13.59 -8.62 -42.52
CA THR A 282 -13.91 -8.79 -41.12
C THR A 282 -15.36 -9.19 -40.97
N LYS A 283 -15.61 -10.28 -40.27
CA LYS A 283 -16.94 -10.85 -40.12
C LYS A 283 -17.23 -11.17 -38.64
N GLN A 284 -18.38 -10.71 -38.15
CA GLN A 284 -18.89 -11.15 -36.86
C GLN A 284 -19.26 -12.64 -36.91
N ILE A 285 -18.77 -13.42 -35.97
CA ILE A 285 -18.98 -14.86 -35.89
C ILE A 285 -19.66 -15.33 -34.60
N GLY A 286 -19.69 -14.47 -33.55
CA GLY A 286 -20.34 -14.78 -32.29
C GLY A 286 -20.72 -13.54 -31.52
N SER A 287 -21.66 -13.68 -30.59
CA SER A 287 -22.05 -12.64 -29.64
C SER A 287 -22.66 -13.22 -28.38
N LEU A 288 -22.55 -12.47 -27.30
CA LEU A 288 -23.29 -12.67 -26.04
C LEU A 288 -23.89 -11.31 -25.64
N SER A 289 -25.16 -11.26 -25.33
CA SER A 289 -25.80 -10.10 -24.69
C SER A 289 -26.13 -10.42 -23.24
N ILE A 290 -25.56 -9.66 -22.32
CA ILE A 290 -25.87 -9.73 -20.89
C ILE A 290 -26.93 -8.70 -20.60
N THR A 291 -28.19 -9.15 -20.53
CA THR A 291 -29.36 -8.28 -20.44
C THR A 291 -29.49 -7.67 -19.05
N ASN A 292 -29.87 -6.39 -19.01
CA ASN A 292 -30.08 -5.60 -17.79
C ASN A 292 -28.83 -5.40 -16.93
N GLU A 293 -27.65 -5.60 -17.50
CA GLU A 293 -26.34 -5.38 -16.88
C GLU A 293 -25.43 -4.60 -17.83
N LEU A 294 -24.52 -3.82 -17.30
CA LEU A 294 -23.41 -3.23 -18.05
C LEU A 294 -22.15 -4.05 -17.78
N ALA A 295 -21.50 -4.55 -18.81
CA ALA A 295 -20.25 -5.25 -18.69
C ALA A 295 -19.07 -4.29 -18.87
N TYR A 296 -18.02 -4.46 -18.05
CA TYR A 296 -16.87 -3.56 -17.99
C TYR A 296 -15.55 -4.20 -18.41
N GLY A 297 -15.40 -5.49 -18.22
CA GLY A 297 -14.20 -6.22 -18.58
C GLY A 297 -14.49 -7.69 -18.89
N PHE A 298 -13.58 -8.33 -19.62
CA PHE A 298 -13.63 -9.76 -19.87
C PHE A 298 -12.24 -10.36 -19.99
N CYS A 299 -12.11 -11.65 -19.79
CA CYS A 299 -10.90 -12.40 -20.10
C CYS A 299 -11.21 -13.84 -20.53
N PHE A 300 -10.27 -14.44 -21.22
CA PHE A 300 -10.30 -15.87 -21.51
C PHE A 300 -9.54 -16.63 -20.44
N HIS A 301 -10.02 -17.83 -20.14
CA HIS A 301 -9.30 -18.74 -19.27
C HIS A 301 -7.95 -19.14 -19.89
N PRO A 302 -6.87 -19.34 -19.12
CA PRO A 302 -5.58 -19.81 -19.67
C PRO A 302 -5.69 -21.11 -20.46
N LYS A 303 -6.59 -22.03 -20.01
CA LYS A 303 -6.90 -23.29 -20.70
C LYS A 303 -8.10 -23.17 -21.64
N PHE A 304 -8.33 -22.00 -22.24
CA PHE A 304 -9.48 -21.75 -23.14
C PHE A 304 -9.62 -22.80 -24.26
N LYS A 305 -8.49 -23.22 -24.82
CA LYS A 305 -8.49 -24.25 -25.89
C LYS A 305 -9.08 -25.58 -25.42
N GLU A 306 -9.10 -25.86 -24.13
CA GLU A 306 -9.60 -27.09 -23.53
C GLU A 306 -11.03 -26.94 -23.04
N ASN A 307 -11.33 -25.85 -22.36
CA ASN A 307 -12.59 -25.65 -21.63
C ASN A 307 -13.56 -24.64 -22.27
N GLY A 308 -13.08 -23.72 -23.13
CA GLY A 308 -13.91 -22.71 -23.77
C GLY A 308 -14.39 -21.62 -22.80
N TYR A 309 -13.78 -21.47 -21.64
CA TYR A 309 -14.26 -20.54 -20.61
C TYR A 309 -13.87 -19.10 -20.90
N VAL A 310 -14.89 -18.24 -20.79
CA VAL A 310 -14.78 -16.77 -20.86
C VAL A 310 -15.37 -16.18 -19.59
N PHE A 311 -14.70 -15.20 -19.02
CA PHE A 311 -15.15 -14.50 -17.81
C PHE A 311 -15.50 -13.06 -18.16
N THR A 312 -16.60 -12.56 -17.59
CA THR A 312 -17.01 -11.17 -17.70
C THR A 312 -17.21 -10.57 -16.33
N ASN A 313 -16.88 -9.29 -16.18
CA ASN A 313 -17.25 -8.50 -15.02
C ASN A 313 -18.39 -7.55 -15.44
N SER A 314 -19.52 -7.61 -14.75
CA SER A 314 -20.71 -6.82 -15.07
C SER A 314 -21.40 -6.29 -13.81
N ASN A 315 -22.21 -5.22 -14.00
CA ASN A 315 -22.98 -4.58 -12.93
C ASN A 315 -24.46 -4.46 -13.30
N GLY A 316 -25.33 -4.88 -12.42
CA GLY A 316 -26.78 -4.80 -12.59
C GLY A 316 -27.56 -5.35 -11.39
N PRO A 317 -28.90 -5.39 -11.49
CA PRO A 317 -29.73 -4.94 -12.61
C PRO A 317 -29.77 -3.42 -12.76
N ARG A 318 -29.94 -2.93 -13.99
CA ARG A 318 -29.94 -1.48 -14.31
C ARG A 318 -31.36 -0.91 -14.37
N SER A 319 -32.36 -1.77 -14.42
CA SER A 319 -33.77 -1.41 -14.43
C SER A 319 -34.61 -2.33 -13.53
N GLY A 320 -35.86 -1.94 -13.23
CA GLY A 320 -36.75 -2.68 -12.34
C GLY A 320 -36.47 -2.44 -10.85
N GLU A 321 -37.19 -3.15 -9.99
CA GLU A 321 -37.11 -3.00 -8.52
C GLU A 321 -35.70 -3.25 -7.97
N GLY A 322 -34.94 -4.13 -8.60
CA GLY A 322 -33.55 -4.46 -8.21
C GLY A 322 -32.52 -3.35 -8.49
N SER A 323 -32.87 -2.34 -9.29
CA SER A 323 -31.91 -1.31 -9.75
C SER A 323 -31.35 -0.41 -8.63
N LYS A 324 -32.02 -0.36 -7.48
CA LYS A 324 -31.53 0.33 -6.27
C LYS A 324 -30.53 -0.53 -5.45
N ASN A 325 -30.46 -1.82 -5.74
CA ASN A 325 -29.60 -2.80 -5.07
C ASN A 325 -28.67 -3.50 -6.06
N LYS A 326 -28.02 -2.73 -6.91
CA LYS A 326 -27.10 -3.26 -7.91
C LYS A 326 -25.97 -4.07 -7.27
N LYS A 327 -25.54 -5.07 -8.02
CA LYS A 327 -24.34 -5.85 -7.68
C LYS A 327 -23.43 -5.87 -8.89
N SER A 328 -22.15 -5.75 -8.64
CA SER A 328 -21.14 -6.20 -9.58
C SER A 328 -20.88 -7.67 -9.38
N ARG A 329 -20.54 -8.37 -10.44
CA ARG A 329 -20.25 -9.78 -10.42
C ARG A 329 -19.30 -10.21 -11.52
N VAL A 330 -18.56 -11.25 -11.25
CA VAL A 330 -17.80 -11.97 -12.26
C VAL A 330 -18.53 -13.24 -12.59
N SER A 331 -18.83 -13.43 -13.87
CA SER A 331 -19.51 -14.61 -14.40
C SER A 331 -18.65 -15.33 -15.40
N ARG A 332 -18.64 -16.66 -15.36
CA ARG A 332 -18.04 -17.54 -16.35
C ARG A 332 -19.10 -17.96 -17.37
N TRP A 333 -18.69 -18.03 -18.63
CA TRP A 333 -19.50 -18.47 -19.77
C TRP A 333 -18.73 -19.53 -20.55
N VAL A 334 -19.45 -20.34 -21.33
CA VAL A 334 -18.86 -21.31 -22.27
C VAL A 334 -18.97 -20.79 -23.69
N MET A 335 -17.84 -20.65 -24.36
CA MET A 335 -17.73 -20.35 -25.77
C MET A 335 -17.36 -21.60 -26.53
N GLY A 336 -18.11 -21.92 -27.57
CA GLY A 336 -17.79 -23.06 -28.46
C GLY A 336 -16.44 -22.82 -29.13
N ARG A 337 -15.52 -23.75 -28.92
CA ARG A 337 -14.11 -23.65 -29.34
C ARG A 337 -13.91 -23.61 -30.86
N GLU A 338 -14.84 -24.19 -31.61
CA GLU A 338 -14.85 -24.21 -33.08
C GLU A 338 -15.82 -23.18 -33.65
N THR A 339 -16.96 -23.01 -33.04
CA THR A 339 -18.03 -22.13 -33.51
C THR A 339 -17.86 -20.68 -33.03
N PHE A 340 -17.12 -20.47 -31.93
CA PHE A 340 -16.93 -19.19 -31.25
C PHE A 340 -18.24 -18.50 -30.81
N LYS A 341 -19.34 -19.28 -30.77
CA LYS A 341 -20.60 -18.82 -30.21
C LYS A 341 -20.58 -19.01 -28.70
N ILE A 342 -21.07 -18.05 -27.97
CA ILE A 342 -21.16 -18.12 -26.51
C ILE A 342 -22.55 -18.62 -26.15
N ASP A 343 -22.60 -19.64 -25.31
CA ASP A 343 -23.86 -20.19 -24.80
C ASP A 343 -24.39 -19.26 -23.67
N PRO A 344 -25.48 -18.53 -23.87
CA PRO A 344 -26.03 -17.64 -22.84
C PRO A 344 -26.61 -18.40 -21.63
N THR A 345 -26.91 -19.70 -21.78
CA THR A 345 -27.45 -20.53 -20.69
C THR A 345 -26.35 -21.12 -19.79
N SER A 346 -25.08 -21.00 -20.23
CA SER A 346 -23.91 -21.49 -19.51
C SER A 346 -23.41 -20.57 -18.39
N ARG A 347 -24.13 -19.48 -18.12
CA ARG A 347 -23.76 -18.53 -17.08
C ARG A 347 -23.55 -19.20 -15.74
N TYR A 348 -22.39 -18.95 -15.14
CA TYR A 348 -22.05 -19.41 -13.80
C TYR A 348 -21.37 -18.27 -13.04
N ASP A 349 -22.08 -17.73 -12.03
CA ASP A 349 -21.58 -16.59 -11.26
C ASP A 349 -20.50 -17.06 -10.28
N ILE A 350 -19.32 -16.45 -10.35
CA ILE A 350 -18.13 -16.79 -9.54
C ILE A 350 -18.15 -16.02 -8.22
N ILE A 351 -18.26 -14.71 -8.29
CA ILE A 351 -18.23 -13.84 -7.12
C ILE A 351 -19.09 -12.60 -7.38
N GLU A 352 -19.81 -12.13 -6.35
CA GLU A 352 -20.62 -10.92 -6.44
C GLU A 352 -20.46 -10.04 -5.20
N TRP A 353 -20.61 -8.73 -5.39
CA TRP A 353 -20.60 -7.75 -4.31
C TRP A 353 -21.57 -6.60 -4.61
N LYS A 354 -22.10 -6.01 -3.53
CA LYS A 354 -23.03 -4.88 -3.62
C LYS A 354 -22.26 -3.62 -4.01
N THR A 355 -22.73 -2.85 -4.98
CA THR A 355 -22.13 -1.61 -5.41
C THR A 355 -23.18 -0.67 -6.00
N ASN A 356 -22.92 0.63 -5.95
CA ASN A 356 -23.86 1.65 -6.47
C ASN A 356 -23.17 2.76 -7.29
N GLY A 357 -21.92 2.61 -7.59
CA GLY A 357 -21.08 3.52 -8.37
C GLY A 357 -19.69 2.89 -8.50
N HIS A 358 -18.67 3.57 -8.90
CA HIS A 358 -17.28 3.10 -9.03
C HIS A 358 -17.16 1.57 -8.96
N ASP A 359 -17.58 0.91 -10.04
CA ASP A 359 -17.74 -0.55 -10.04
C ASP A 359 -16.41 -1.30 -10.19
N GLY A 360 -15.33 -0.58 -10.58
CA GLY A 360 -14.11 -1.21 -11.07
C GLY A 360 -14.36 -1.86 -12.42
N GLY A 361 -14.16 -3.16 -12.51
CA GLY A 361 -14.63 -3.95 -13.65
C GLY A 361 -13.55 -4.68 -14.43
N GLY A 362 -12.28 -4.50 -14.09
CA GLY A 362 -11.19 -5.25 -14.71
C GLY A 362 -11.19 -6.71 -14.25
N VAL A 363 -10.83 -7.62 -15.17
CA VAL A 363 -10.66 -9.04 -14.91
C VAL A 363 -9.57 -9.61 -15.80
N VAL A 364 -8.60 -10.35 -15.20
CA VAL A 364 -7.47 -10.97 -15.92
C VAL A 364 -6.95 -12.17 -15.17
N PHE A 365 -6.40 -13.15 -15.89
CA PHE A 365 -5.61 -14.22 -15.30
C PHE A 365 -4.15 -13.80 -15.19
N GLY A 366 -3.55 -14.07 -14.02
CA GLY A 366 -2.11 -13.96 -13.81
C GLY A 366 -1.35 -15.13 -14.43
N LEU A 367 -0.01 -15.04 -14.47
CA LEU A 367 0.85 -16.17 -14.87
C LEU A 367 0.82 -17.32 -13.85
N ASP A 368 0.36 -17.04 -12.64
CA ASP A 368 0.11 -18.02 -11.59
C ASP A 368 -1.18 -18.84 -11.80
N GLY A 369 -1.96 -18.54 -12.86
CA GLY A 369 -3.23 -19.16 -13.16
C GLY A 369 -4.41 -18.64 -12.35
N MET A 370 -4.19 -17.71 -11.41
CA MET A 370 -5.25 -17.15 -10.58
C MET A 370 -6.01 -16.04 -11.32
N LEU A 371 -7.30 -15.88 -10.99
CA LEU A 371 -8.14 -14.82 -11.50
C LEU A 371 -8.02 -13.57 -10.62
N TYR A 372 -7.58 -12.48 -11.20
CA TYR A 372 -7.51 -11.16 -10.58
C TYR A 372 -8.70 -10.30 -10.99
N ILE A 373 -9.33 -9.65 -10.02
CA ILE A 373 -10.58 -8.89 -10.21
C ILE A 373 -10.45 -7.55 -9.53
N THR A 374 -10.75 -6.45 -10.23
CA THR A 374 -10.80 -5.14 -9.59
C THR A 374 -12.22 -4.77 -9.16
N THR A 375 -12.33 -4.18 -7.98
CA THR A 375 -13.56 -3.65 -7.41
C THR A 375 -13.35 -2.19 -6.99
N GLY A 376 -14.27 -1.32 -7.33
CA GLY A 376 -14.22 0.08 -6.87
C GLY A 376 -14.78 0.27 -5.46
N ASP A 377 -14.75 1.51 -4.97
CA ASP A 377 -15.25 1.90 -3.65
C ASP A 377 -16.79 1.82 -3.50
N GLY A 378 -17.49 1.59 -4.62
CA GLY A 378 -18.95 1.41 -4.65
C GLY A 378 -19.74 2.71 -4.53
N THR A 379 -19.10 3.87 -4.66
CA THR A 379 -19.74 5.18 -4.64
C THR A 379 -19.68 5.87 -6.01
N SER A 380 -20.32 7.00 -6.14
CA SER A 380 -20.25 7.84 -7.34
C SER A 380 -19.32 9.04 -7.17
N ASP A 381 -18.72 9.20 -6.01
CA ASP A 381 -17.87 10.31 -5.62
C ASP A 381 -16.66 9.81 -4.81
N SER A 382 -16.31 10.43 -3.70
CA SER A 382 -15.07 10.26 -2.97
C SER A 382 -15.25 9.34 -1.76
N ASP A 383 -15.28 8.02 -1.97
CA ASP A 383 -15.35 6.99 -0.91
C ASP A 383 -16.37 7.31 0.22
N ASP A 384 -17.54 7.81 -0.14
CA ASP A 384 -18.60 8.23 0.80
C ASP A 384 -19.00 7.13 1.80
N ASN A 385 -18.79 5.86 1.42
CA ASN A 385 -19.07 4.71 2.28
C ASN A 385 -17.86 4.30 3.14
N VAL A 386 -16.74 5.02 3.04
CA VAL A 386 -15.49 4.74 3.76
C VAL A 386 -15.05 3.29 3.56
N THR A 387 -15.00 2.82 2.31
CA THR A 387 -14.69 1.42 1.95
C THR A 387 -13.22 1.19 1.60
N GLY A 388 -12.48 2.26 1.27
CA GLY A 388 -11.11 2.19 0.77
C GLY A 388 -10.18 1.38 1.68
N GLN A 389 -10.27 1.57 2.99
CA GLN A 389 -9.46 0.88 3.99
C GLN A 389 -10.20 -0.27 4.71
N ARG A 390 -11.46 -0.55 4.36
CA ARG A 390 -12.27 -1.62 4.97
C ARG A 390 -11.84 -2.98 4.43
N ILE A 391 -11.09 -3.73 5.23
CA ILE A 391 -10.56 -5.05 4.85
C ILE A 391 -11.61 -6.17 4.85
N ASP A 392 -12.71 -5.95 5.54
CA ASP A 392 -13.84 -6.86 5.69
C ASP A 392 -14.83 -6.81 4.50
N LEU A 393 -14.59 -5.93 3.52
CA LEU A 393 -15.42 -5.76 2.34
C LEU A 393 -14.65 -6.16 1.07
N LEU A 394 -15.40 -6.56 0.05
CA LEU A 394 -14.86 -6.79 -1.30
C LEU A 394 -14.70 -5.49 -2.11
N LEU A 395 -15.15 -4.35 -1.60
CA LEU A 395 -15.07 -3.03 -2.25
C LEU A 395 -13.66 -2.43 -2.13
N ALA A 396 -13.28 -1.60 -3.11
CA ALA A 396 -11.99 -0.90 -3.15
C ALA A 396 -10.77 -1.84 -3.12
N LYS A 397 -10.83 -2.93 -3.88
CA LYS A 397 -9.86 -4.05 -3.82
C LYS A 397 -9.37 -4.49 -5.19
N LEU A 398 -8.20 -5.08 -5.18
CA LEU A 398 -7.80 -6.11 -6.13
C LEU A 398 -8.01 -7.46 -5.43
N LEU A 399 -8.87 -8.30 -5.98
CA LEU A 399 -9.13 -9.65 -5.47
C LEU A 399 -8.33 -10.66 -6.28
N ARG A 400 -7.98 -11.80 -5.66
CA ARG A 400 -7.29 -12.92 -6.29
C ARG A 400 -7.89 -14.22 -5.82
N VAL A 401 -8.37 -15.04 -6.76
CA VAL A 401 -9.08 -16.31 -6.49
C VAL A 401 -8.66 -17.39 -7.48
N ASP A 402 -8.73 -18.64 -7.07
CA ASP A 402 -8.55 -19.81 -7.93
C ASP A 402 -9.92 -20.35 -8.38
N VAL A 403 -10.20 -20.26 -9.67
CA VAL A 403 -11.47 -20.72 -10.27
C VAL A 403 -11.38 -22.14 -10.83
N ASP A 404 -10.20 -22.75 -10.83
CA ASP A 404 -9.97 -24.12 -11.28
C ASP A 404 -10.17 -25.14 -10.16
N ASP A 405 -10.09 -24.72 -8.90
CA ASP A 405 -10.23 -25.57 -7.71
C ASP A 405 -11.31 -25.02 -6.75
N PRO A 406 -12.61 -25.21 -7.04
CA PRO A 406 -13.70 -24.76 -6.17
C PRO A 406 -13.67 -25.42 -4.79
N GLU A 407 -13.91 -24.64 -3.73
CA GLU A 407 -13.87 -25.12 -2.35
C GLU A 407 -15.23 -25.05 -1.65
N GLY A 408 -15.76 -26.18 -1.21
CA GLY A 408 -17.05 -26.24 -0.52
C GLY A 408 -18.20 -25.75 -1.40
N ASN A 409 -18.95 -24.75 -0.92
CA ASN A 409 -20.03 -24.12 -1.69
C ASN A 409 -19.57 -22.89 -2.50
N ARG A 410 -18.29 -22.54 -2.46
CA ARG A 410 -17.74 -21.42 -3.24
C ARG A 410 -17.34 -21.92 -4.63
N PRO A 411 -17.64 -21.18 -5.70
CA PRO A 411 -17.20 -21.52 -7.04
C PRO A 411 -15.72 -21.23 -7.33
N TYR A 412 -14.93 -20.99 -6.28
CA TYR A 412 -13.49 -20.75 -6.29
C TYR A 412 -12.89 -21.16 -4.94
N SER A 413 -11.60 -21.37 -4.88
CA SER A 413 -10.83 -21.42 -3.63
C SER A 413 -9.99 -20.15 -3.43
N ILE A 414 -9.48 -20.03 -2.22
CA ILE A 414 -8.59 -18.93 -1.84
C ILE A 414 -7.14 -19.42 -1.97
N PRO A 415 -6.31 -18.77 -2.81
CA PRO A 415 -4.90 -19.12 -2.89
C PRO A 415 -4.20 -19.00 -1.53
N PRO A 416 -3.40 -20.01 -1.13
CA PRO A 416 -2.81 -20.06 0.23
C PRO A 416 -1.75 -18.99 0.49
N ASP A 417 -1.34 -18.27 -0.53
CA ASP A 417 -0.39 -17.17 -0.48
C ASP A 417 -1.07 -15.77 -0.62
N ASN A 418 -2.39 -15.69 -0.49
CA ASN A 418 -3.07 -14.41 -0.40
C ASN A 418 -2.65 -13.68 0.88
N PRO A 419 -2.39 -12.35 0.82
CA PRO A 419 -1.68 -11.63 1.89
C PRO A 419 -2.48 -11.40 3.17
N PHE A 420 -3.80 -11.60 3.16
CA PHE A 420 -4.67 -11.24 4.30
C PHE A 420 -5.36 -12.45 4.94
N LEU A 421 -4.86 -13.68 4.73
CA LEU A 421 -5.49 -14.91 5.25
C LEU A 421 -5.55 -14.93 6.78
N ASP A 422 -4.49 -14.47 7.44
CA ASP A 422 -4.37 -14.47 8.90
C ASP A 422 -4.83 -13.14 9.54
N THR A 423 -5.38 -12.23 8.72
CA THR A 423 -5.87 -10.93 9.23
C THR A 423 -7.31 -11.05 9.71
N LEU A 424 -7.54 -10.73 10.96
CA LEU A 424 -8.88 -10.82 11.58
C LEU A 424 -9.91 -10.01 10.79
N ASN A 425 -11.03 -10.66 10.46
CA ASN A 425 -12.14 -10.11 9.69
C ASN A 425 -11.80 -9.70 8.24
N ALA A 426 -10.60 -9.98 7.74
CA ALA A 426 -10.28 -9.67 6.35
C ALA A 426 -11.06 -10.58 5.37
N ARG A 427 -11.38 -10.03 4.21
CA ARG A 427 -11.85 -10.83 3.08
C ARG A 427 -10.65 -11.58 2.49
N PRO A 428 -10.60 -12.91 2.56
CA PRO A 428 -9.45 -13.71 2.15
C PRO A 428 -9.17 -13.61 0.64
N GLU A 429 -10.14 -13.17 -0.15
CA GLU A 429 -9.99 -12.90 -1.59
C GLU A 429 -9.08 -11.68 -1.86
N THR A 430 -8.83 -10.84 -0.86
CA THR A 430 -8.10 -9.58 -1.03
C THR A 430 -6.63 -9.81 -1.36
N TRP A 431 -6.17 -9.23 -2.46
CA TRP A 431 -4.76 -9.17 -2.86
C TRP A 431 -4.14 -7.80 -2.56
N ALA A 432 -4.89 -6.72 -2.84
CA ALA A 432 -4.52 -5.35 -2.51
C ALA A 432 -5.78 -4.52 -2.21
N LEU A 433 -5.63 -3.41 -1.51
CA LEU A 433 -6.74 -2.53 -1.10
C LEU A 433 -6.39 -1.05 -1.29
N GLY A 434 -7.39 -0.18 -1.13
CA GLY A 434 -7.20 1.26 -1.20
C GLY A 434 -7.49 1.87 -2.58
N PHE A 435 -8.21 1.16 -3.44
CA PHE A 435 -8.60 1.66 -4.76
C PHE A 435 -9.89 2.48 -4.69
N ARG A 436 -10.00 3.47 -5.55
CA ARG A 436 -11.25 4.22 -5.77
C ARG A 436 -12.08 3.60 -6.89
N ASN A 437 -11.55 3.60 -8.10
CA ASN A 437 -12.19 3.04 -9.28
C ASN A 437 -11.16 2.41 -10.23
N PRO A 438 -10.61 1.25 -9.90
CA PRO A 438 -9.59 0.56 -10.69
C PRO A 438 -10.21 -0.01 -11.96
N TRP A 439 -10.18 0.78 -13.03
CA TRP A 439 -10.94 0.58 -14.25
C TRP A 439 -10.39 -0.50 -15.16
N ARG A 440 -9.07 -0.59 -15.24
CA ARG A 440 -8.40 -1.55 -16.13
C ARG A 440 -7.26 -2.25 -15.41
N LEU A 441 -7.05 -3.50 -15.76
CA LEU A 441 -5.87 -4.24 -15.34
C LEU A 441 -5.35 -5.13 -16.46
N THR A 442 -4.07 -5.42 -16.38
CA THR A 442 -3.39 -6.36 -17.28
C THR A 442 -2.30 -7.10 -16.53
N CYS A 443 -2.01 -8.31 -16.99
CA CYS A 443 -0.85 -9.08 -16.54
C CYS A 443 0.27 -8.91 -17.55
N ASP A 444 1.46 -8.54 -17.10
CA ASP A 444 2.65 -8.55 -17.94
C ASP A 444 3.07 -10.01 -18.18
N GLU A 445 3.04 -10.44 -19.43
CA GLU A 445 3.33 -11.83 -19.82
C GLU A 445 4.78 -12.28 -19.55
N LYS A 446 5.71 -11.34 -19.33
CA LYS A 446 7.12 -11.67 -19.06
C LYS A 446 7.42 -11.72 -17.57
N THR A 447 6.83 -10.84 -16.79
CA THR A 447 7.16 -10.66 -15.37
C THR A 447 6.09 -11.20 -14.44
N GLY A 448 4.86 -11.41 -14.92
CA GLY A 448 3.70 -11.76 -14.10
C GLY A 448 3.15 -10.59 -13.26
N HIS A 449 3.69 -9.39 -13.43
CA HIS A 449 3.18 -8.22 -12.70
C HIS A 449 1.77 -7.86 -13.15
N ILE A 450 0.91 -7.61 -12.18
CA ILE A 450 -0.43 -7.10 -12.43
C ILE A 450 -0.38 -5.57 -12.40
N TRP A 451 -0.70 -4.96 -13.53
CA TRP A 451 -0.80 -3.51 -13.67
C TRP A 451 -2.25 -3.08 -13.57
N VAL A 452 -2.54 -2.10 -12.73
CA VAL A 452 -3.88 -1.58 -12.50
C VAL A 452 -3.93 -0.11 -12.93
N GLY A 453 -4.86 0.21 -13.83
CA GLY A 453 -5.20 1.59 -14.21
C GLY A 453 -6.29 2.12 -13.28
N GLU A 454 -5.93 3.06 -12.44
CA GLU A 454 -6.79 3.69 -11.44
C GLU A 454 -7.36 5.00 -11.96
N ASN A 455 -8.65 5.22 -11.75
CA ASN A 455 -9.33 6.50 -11.99
C ASN A 455 -9.73 7.10 -10.63
N GLY A 456 -8.78 7.80 -10.03
CA GLY A 456 -8.91 8.34 -8.69
C GLY A 456 -8.37 9.75 -8.53
#